data_1192ca37556056743f7e26605cf4f88e
#
_entry.id   1192ca37556056743f7e26605cf4f88e
#
_cell.length_a   1.000
_cell.length_b   1.000
_cell.length_c   1.000
_cell.angle_alpha   90.00
_cell.angle_beta   90.00
_cell.angle_gamma   90.00
#
_symmetry.space_group_name_H-M   'P 1'
#
loop_
_entity.id
_entity.type
_entity.pdbx_description
1 polymer ?
#
loop_
_entity_poly.entity_id
_entity_poly.type
_entity_poly.pdbx_seq_one_letter_code
_entity_poly.pdbx_strand_id
1 'polypeptide(L)'
;MQRSLVGSEMCIRDRLYTAVLPASSGGYGVVSNVYAFTALMLVLLTFGMETGFFRFANKSGEDPMKVYANSLLSVGGVSMIFVLLCLLFLQPIANLLDYGNHPEFIAMMAMVVALDSFQCIPFAYLRYKKRPIKFAAIKLLSIIGGIGLNLFFLLLCPWLNVHFPATVSWFYDPDYLVGYIFISNLIISAVQMFFFIPELRGFAYKLDKALLKRMVVYSFPVLILGLVGILNQTVDKMIYPFLFEDRQEGLVQLGIYAATSKIAMVMAMFTQAFRCLLYTSP
;
A
#
# COMPACT_ATOMS: atom_id res chain seq x y z
N MET A 1 16.33 -8.02 0.49
CA MET A 1 15.69 -8.41 -0.76
C MET A 1 14.27 -7.82 -0.94
N GLN A 2 13.37 -7.90 0.04
CA GLN A 2 12.00 -7.37 -0.08
C GLN A 2 11.92 -5.85 -0.31
N ARG A 3 12.74 -5.04 0.38
CA ARG A 3 12.77 -3.57 0.23
C ARG A 3 13.37 -3.10 -1.10
N SER A 4 14.27 -3.87 -1.71
CA SER A 4 14.87 -3.49 -3.00
C SER A 4 13.92 -3.74 -4.17
N LEU A 5 13.13 -4.82 -4.14
CA LEU A 5 12.11 -5.11 -5.16
C LEU A 5 10.98 -4.06 -5.13
N VAL A 6 10.50 -3.70 -3.93
CA VAL A 6 9.47 -2.65 -3.77
C VAL A 6 10.00 -1.29 -4.21
N GLY A 7 11.27 -0.98 -3.93
CA GLY A 7 11.89 0.28 -4.37
C GLY A 7 12.02 0.39 -5.89
N SER A 8 12.41 -0.70 -6.58
CA SER A 8 12.51 -0.71 -8.05
C SER A 8 11.14 -0.63 -8.73
N GLU A 9 10.13 -1.33 -8.20
CA GLU A 9 8.74 -1.23 -8.65
C GLU A 9 8.22 0.20 -8.58
N MET A 10 8.43 0.85 -7.45
CA MET A 10 8.00 2.22 -7.22
C MET A 10 8.68 3.19 -8.21
N CYS A 11 9.98 3.02 -8.49
CA CYS A 11 10.69 3.83 -9.48
C CYS A 11 10.14 3.69 -10.90
N ILE A 12 9.79 2.48 -11.34
CA ILE A 12 9.25 2.23 -12.68
C ILE A 12 7.87 2.88 -12.83
N ARG A 13 6.98 2.69 -11.85
CA ARG A 13 5.63 3.28 -11.86
C ARG A 13 5.67 4.80 -11.79
N ASP A 14 6.51 5.35 -10.92
CA ASP A 14 6.65 6.79 -10.78
C ASP A 14 7.16 7.45 -12.07
N ARG A 15 8.10 6.80 -12.78
CA ARG A 15 8.56 7.29 -14.09
C ARG A 15 7.45 7.28 -15.12
N LEU A 16 6.59 6.27 -15.13
CA LEU A 16 5.41 6.23 -15.98
C LEU A 16 4.45 7.38 -15.63
N TYR A 17 4.16 7.57 -14.35
CA TYR A 17 3.24 8.62 -13.90
C TYR A 17 3.75 10.02 -14.25
N THR A 18 5.03 10.30 -14.04
CA THR A 18 5.61 11.60 -14.40
C THR A 18 5.70 11.84 -15.92
N ALA A 19 5.72 10.77 -16.73
CA ALA A 19 5.73 10.90 -18.20
C ALA A 19 4.32 11.10 -18.78
N VAL A 20 3.29 10.52 -18.14
CA VAL A 20 1.91 10.52 -18.66
C VAL A 20 1.05 11.62 -18.05
N LEU A 21 1.21 11.90 -16.75
CA LEU A 21 0.44 12.94 -16.07
C LEU A 21 1.07 14.33 -16.36
N PRO A 22 0.32 15.29 -16.91
CA PRO A 22 0.83 16.63 -17.13
C PRO A 22 1.25 17.28 -15.81
N ALA A 23 2.43 17.91 -15.78
CA ALA A 23 2.92 18.57 -14.57
C ALA A 23 1.96 19.67 -14.09
N SER A 24 1.30 20.37 -15.01
CA SER A 24 0.34 21.45 -14.73
C SER A 24 -0.97 20.96 -14.10
N SER A 25 -1.35 19.69 -14.26
CA SER A 25 -2.58 19.14 -13.69
C SER A 25 -2.48 18.82 -12.20
N GLY A 26 -1.27 18.81 -11.62
CA GLY A 26 -1.05 18.36 -10.25
C GLY A 26 -1.34 16.86 -9.99
N GLY A 27 -1.66 16.08 -11.05
CA GLY A 27 -2.09 14.69 -10.91
C GLY A 27 -1.07 13.81 -10.19
N TYR A 28 0.22 13.99 -10.47
CA TYR A 28 1.26 13.25 -9.74
C TYR A 28 1.38 13.67 -8.28
N GLY A 29 1.09 14.93 -7.96
CA GLY A 29 0.98 15.43 -6.59
C GLY A 29 -0.16 14.75 -5.83
N VAL A 30 -1.34 14.65 -6.46
CA VAL A 30 -2.50 13.90 -5.90
C VAL A 30 -2.11 12.47 -5.57
N VAL A 31 -1.53 11.75 -6.52
CA VAL A 31 -1.07 10.36 -6.33
C VAL A 31 -0.08 10.26 -5.16
N SER A 32 0.91 11.17 -5.12
CA SER A 32 1.95 11.18 -4.08
C SER A 32 1.39 11.49 -2.69
N ASN A 33 0.45 12.42 -2.60
CA ASN A 33 -0.22 12.80 -1.36
C ASN A 33 -1.10 11.66 -0.83
N VAL A 34 -1.95 11.08 -1.66
CA VAL A 34 -2.83 9.96 -1.28
C VAL A 34 -2.00 8.74 -0.87
N TYR A 35 -0.91 8.43 -1.58
CA TYR A 35 -0.01 7.33 -1.18
C TYR A 35 0.71 7.59 0.15
N ALA A 36 1.01 8.84 0.50
CA ALA A 36 1.58 9.16 1.79
C ALA A 36 0.61 8.84 2.94
N PHE A 37 -0.67 9.23 2.79
CA PHE A 37 -1.73 8.84 3.74
C PHE A 37 -1.95 7.33 3.79
N THR A 38 -1.96 6.66 2.62
CA THR A 38 -2.09 5.21 2.50
C THR A 38 -0.99 4.48 3.27
N ALA A 39 0.27 4.92 3.14
CA ALA A 39 1.41 4.31 3.83
C ALA A 39 1.30 4.44 5.36
N LEU A 40 0.82 5.59 5.86
CA LEU A 40 0.56 5.81 7.27
C LEU A 40 -0.55 4.87 7.79
N MET A 41 -1.68 4.81 7.07
CA MET A 41 -2.81 3.95 7.44
C MET A 41 -2.43 2.47 7.41
N LEU A 42 -1.61 2.03 6.45
CA LEU A 42 -1.12 0.66 6.38
C LEU A 42 -0.35 0.26 7.65
N VAL A 43 0.53 1.13 8.15
CA VAL A 43 1.28 0.89 9.39
C VAL A 43 0.34 0.82 10.60
N LEU A 44 -0.66 1.71 10.66
CA LEU A 44 -1.67 1.71 11.71
C LEU A 44 -2.50 0.42 11.71
N LEU A 45 -2.99 -0.03 10.55
CA LEU A 45 -3.83 -1.22 10.44
C LEU A 45 -3.07 -2.52 10.68
N THR A 46 -1.82 -2.62 10.23
CA THR A 46 -0.99 -3.81 10.47
C THR A 46 -0.56 -3.91 11.94
N PHE A 47 -0.54 -2.80 12.67
CA PHE A 47 -0.29 -2.73 14.11
C PHE A 47 0.97 -3.48 14.59
N GLY A 48 1.98 -3.62 13.70
CA GLY A 48 3.16 -4.43 14.02
C GLY A 48 2.89 -5.92 14.23
N MET A 49 1.68 -6.40 13.90
CA MET A 49 1.23 -7.78 14.13
C MET A 49 2.05 -8.80 13.34
N GLU A 50 2.64 -8.41 12.21
CA GLU A 50 3.56 -9.25 11.45
C GLU A 50 4.77 -9.68 12.31
N THR A 51 5.39 -8.72 13.01
CA THR A 51 6.52 -9.00 13.91
C THR A 51 6.06 -9.81 15.13
N GLY A 52 4.88 -9.46 15.67
CA GLY A 52 4.24 -10.23 16.73
C GLY A 52 4.01 -11.67 16.33
N PHE A 53 3.46 -11.91 15.14
CA PHE A 53 3.26 -13.26 14.60
C PHE A 53 4.56 -14.07 14.59
N PHE A 54 5.65 -13.56 14.03
CA PHE A 54 6.93 -14.27 13.99
C PHE A 54 7.46 -14.59 15.38
N ARG A 55 7.37 -13.67 16.32
CA ARG A 55 7.83 -13.91 17.69
C ARG A 55 7.05 -15.02 18.39
N PHE A 56 5.72 -14.94 18.35
CA PHE A 56 4.87 -15.92 19.06
C PHE A 56 4.80 -17.25 18.34
N ALA A 57 4.84 -17.29 17.01
CA ALA A 57 4.85 -18.55 16.25
C ALA A 57 6.15 -19.37 16.43
N ASN A 58 7.28 -18.71 16.78
CA ASN A 58 8.54 -19.39 17.08
C ASN A 58 8.76 -19.63 18.58
N LYS A 59 7.84 -19.22 19.43
CA LYS A 59 7.95 -19.40 20.88
C LYS A 59 7.52 -20.80 21.29
N SER A 60 8.37 -21.46 22.08
CA SER A 60 8.06 -22.78 22.66
C SER A 60 6.77 -22.72 23.52
N GLY A 61 5.83 -23.64 23.29
CA GLY A 61 4.59 -23.75 24.05
C GLY A 61 3.37 -23.03 23.45
N GLU A 62 3.52 -22.27 22.36
CA GLU A 62 2.40 -21.71 21.61
C GLU A 62 2.15 -22.50 20.31
N ASP A 63 0.89 -22.72 19.97
CA ASP A 63 0.51 -23.34 18.70
C ASP A 63 0.58 -22.31 17.58
N PRO A 64 1.49 -22.47 16.58
CA PRO A 64 1.63 -21.52 15.49
C PRO A 64 0.34 -21.27 14.69
N MET A 65 -0.55 -22.28 14.66
CA MET A 65 -1.84 -22.16 13.96
C MET A 65 -2.80 -21.23 14.72
N LYS A 66 -2.81 -21.29 16.05
CA LYS A 66 -3.60 -20.37 16.89
C LYS A 66 -3.05 -18.95 16.79
N VAL A 67 -1.72 -18.79 16.78
CA VAL A 67 -1.08 -17.48 16.59
C VAL A 67 -1.46 -16.88 15.23
N TYR A 68 -1.44 -17.70 14.16
CA TYR A 68 -1.84 -17.28 12.82
C TYR A 68 -3.31 -16.84 12.78
N ALA A 69 -4.22 -17.68 13.29
CA ALA A 69 -5.65 -17.36 13.32
C ALA A 69 -5.96 -16.08 14.11
N ASN A 70 -5.33 -15.89 15.29
CA ASN A 70 -5.48 -14.67 16.07
C ASN A 70 -4.96 -13.42 15.34
N SER A 71 -3.79 -13.50 14.71
CA SER A 71 -3.22 -12.39 13.92
C SER A 71 -4.14 -12.02 12.76
N LEU A 72 -4.62 -13.03 12.03
CA LEU A 72 -5.47 -12.84 10.86
C LEU A 72 -6.83 -12.23 11.24
N LEU A 73 -7.48 -12.76 12.28
CA LEU A 73 -8.76 -12.23 12.77
C LEU A 73 -8.61 -10.81 13.32
N SER A 74 -7.51 -10.52 14.02
CA SER A 74 -7.27 -9.19 14.57
C SER A 74 -7.07 -8.15 13.47
N VAL A 75 -6.13 -8.39 12.55
CA VAL A 75 -5.86 -7.46 11.45
C VAL A 75 -7.06 -7.36 10.51
N GLY A 76 -7.72 -8.48 10.19
CA GLY A 76 -8.92 -8.50 9.35
C GLY A 76 -10.10 -7.73 9.99
N GLY A 77 -10.31 -7.91 11.30
CA GLY A 77 -11.34 -7.18 12.04
C GLY A 77 -11.10 -5.67 12.06
N VAL A 78 -9.86 -5.25 12.35
CA VAL A 78 -9.48 -3.82 12.34
C VAL A 78 -9.61 -3.23 10.94
N SER A 79 -9.17 -3.96 9.90
CA SER A 79 -9.29 -3.53 8.50
C SER A 79 -10.74 -3.38 8.07
N MET A 80 -11.61 -4.31 8.48
CA MET A 80 -13.05 -4.23 8.18
C MET A 80 -13.70 -3.01 8.85
N ILE A 81 -13.41 -2.79 10.13
CA ILE A 81 -13.91 -1.61 10.87
C ILE A 81 -13.41 -0.32 10.20
N PHE A 82 -12.15 -0.29 9.80
CA PHE A 82 -11.57 0.87 9.10
C PHE A 82 -12.31 1.18 7.79
N VAL A 83 -12.56 0.17 6.94
CA VAL A 83 -13.32 0.37 5.69
C VAL A 83 -14.71 0.88 5.97
N LEU A 84 -15.42 0.28 6.95
CA LEU A 84 -16.76 0.72 7.33
C LEU A 84 -16.77 2.18 7.78
N LEU A 85 -15.83 2.58 8.62
CA LEU A 85 -15.69 3.97 9.06
C LEU A 85 -15.38 4.91 7.90
N CYS A 86 -14.43 4.53 7.02
CA CYS A 86 -14.11 5.33 5.84
C CYS A 86 -15.31 5.49 4.90
N LEU A 87 -16.13 4.45 4.70
CA LEU A 87 -17.31 4.54 3.86
C LEU A 87 -18.45 5.34 4.51
N LEU A 88 -18.64 5.21 5.82
CA LEU A 88 -19.64 5.98 6.56
C LEU A 88 -19.31 7.48 6.59
N PHE A 89 -18.04 7.82 6.74
CA PHE A 89 -17.55 9.20 6.81
C PHE A 89 -16.82 9.64 5.52
N LEU A 90 -17.18 9.04 4.37
CA LEU A 90 -16.46 9.27 3.11
C LEU A 90 -16.42 10.75 2.73
N GLN A 91 -17.57 11.42 2.69
CA GLN A 91 -17.65 12.82 2.29
C GLN A 91 -16.96 13.77 3.28
N PRO A 92 -17.14 13.65 4.62
CA PRO A 92 -16.38 14.43 5.58
C PRO A 92 -14.86 14.24 5.46
N ILE A 93 -14.38 13.01 5.26
CA ILE A 93 -12.95 12.72 5.09
C ILE A 93 -12.44 13.30 3.77
N ALA A 94 -13.19 13.14 2.67
CA ALA A 94 -12.83 13.68 1.38
C ALA A 94 -12.75 15.23 1.43
N ASN A 95 -13.69 15.89 2.09
CA ASN A 95 -13.68 17.34 2.29
C ASN A 95 -12.50 17.79 3.17
N LEU A 96 -12.18 17.04 4.24
CA LEU A 96 -11.05 17.35 5.12
C LEU A 96 -9.71 17.26 4.37
N LEU A 97 -9.60 16.30 3.46
CA LEU A 97 -8.42 16.12 2.63
C LEU A 97 -8.47 16.94 1.33
N ASP A 98 -9.55 17.73 1.15
CA ASP A 98 -9.80 18.57 -0.01
C ASP A 98 -9.89 17.78 -1.35
N TYR A 99 -10.42 16.57 -1.27
CA TYR A 99 -10.80 15.73 -2.39
C TYR A 99 -12.33 15.58 -2.52
N GLY A 100 -13.08 16.61 -2.08
CA GLY A 100 -14.56 16.58 -2.06
C GLY A 100 -15.19 16.34 -3.43
N ASN A 101 -14.52 16.69 -4.53
CA ASN A 101 -14.96 16.46 -5.90
C ASN A 101 -14.74 15.00 -6.36
N HIS A 102 -13.81 14.26 -5.73
CA HIS A 102 -13.43 12.89 -6.08
C HIS A 102 -13.33 12.01 -4.84
N PRO A 103 -14.43 11.84 -4.07
CA PRO A 103 -14.44 11.02 -2.86
C PRO A 103 -14.12 9.55 -3.15
N GLU A 104 -14.35 9.09 -4.39
CA GLU A 104 -14.04 7.73 -4.85
C GLU A 104 -12.55 7.39 -4.72
N PHE A 105 -11.62 8.37 -4.82
CA PHE A 105 -10.19 8.13 -4.62
C PHE A 105 -9.91 7.63 -3.20
N ILE A 106 -10.56 8.26 -2.22
CA ILE A 106 -10.43 7.89 -0.81
C ILE A 106 -11.04 6.52 -0.56
N ALA A 107 -12.22 6.24 -1.13
CA ALA A 107 -12.88 4.93 -1.00
C ALA A 107 -12.04 3.80 -1.59
N MET A 108 -11.51 3.96 -2.81
CA MET A 108 -10.66 2.98 -3.46
C MET A 108 -9.39 2.73 -2.65
N MET A 109 -8.72 3.78 -2.18
CA MET A 109 -7.49 3.63 -1.41
C MET A 109 -7.73 3.07 -0.01
N ALA A 110 -8.83 3.37 0.64
CA ALA A 110 -9.22 2.73 1.89
C ALA A 110 -9.39 1.20 1.72
N MET A 111 -10.01 0.76 0.62
CA MET A 111 -10.13 -0.65 0.29
C MET A 111 -8.77 -1.30 -0.03
N VAL A 112 -7.91 -0.63 -0.78
CA VAL A 112 -6.55 -1.10 -1.07
C VAL A 112 -5.76 -1.31 0.23
N VAL A 113 -5.75 -0.31 1.12
CA VAL A 113 -5.07 -0.38 2.42
C VAL A 113 -5.59 -1.53 3.27
N ALA A 114 -6.89 -1.72 3.32
CA ALA A 114 -7.51 -2.81 4.08
C ALA A 114 -7.12 -4.19 3.53
N LEU A 115 -7.12 -4.36 2.20
CA LEU A 115 -6.68 -5.59 1.55
C LEU A 115 -5.19 -5.85 1.80
N ASP A 116 -4.34 -4.84 1.63
CA ASP A 116 -2.89 -4.97 1.79
C ASP A 116 -2.50 -5.25 3.24
N SER A 117 -3.17 -4.60 4.21
CA SER A 117 -2.95 -4.87 5.64
C SER A 117 -3.36 -6.30 6.01
N PHE A 118 -4.50 -6.78 5.51
CA PHE A 118 -4.94 -8.15 5.72
C PHE A 118 -3.95 -9.16 5.14
N GLN A 119 -3.46 -8.94 3.92
CA GLN A 119 -2.52 -9.81 3.21
C GLN A 119 -1.13 -9.87 3.87
N CYS A 120 -0.78 -8.91 4.72
CA CYS A 120 0.46 -8.91 5.48
C CYS A 120 0.65 -10.21 6.30
N ILE A 121 -0.42 -10.73 6.91
CA ILE A 121 -0.37 -11.95 7.74
C ILE A 121 -0.20 -13.23 6.91
N PRO A 122 -0.95 -13.50 5.81
CA PRO A 122 -0.66 -14.60 4.88
C PRO A 122 0.77 -14.56 4.30
N PHE A 123 1.29 -13.37 3.97
CA PHE A 123 2.68 -13.22 3.55
C PHE A 123 3.68 -13.60 4.65
N ALA A 124 3.43 -13.19 5.89
CA ALA A 124 4.23 -13.59 7.04
C ALA A 124 4.19 -15.12 7.25
N TYR A 125 3.03 -15.72 7.10
CA TYR A 125 2.85 -17.17 7.21
C TYR A 125 3.61 -17.96 6.12
N LEU A 126 3.59 -17.52 4.86
CA LEU A 126 4.39 -18.13 3.80
C LEU A 126 5.88 -18.11 4.12
N ARG A 127 6.38 -17.01 4.69
CA ARG A 127 7.78 -16.91 5.15
C ARG A 127 8.07 -17.83 6.33
N TYR A 128 7.15 -17.92 7.29
CA TYR A 128 7.25 -18.84 8.42
C TYR A 128 7.32 -20.31 7.95
N LYS A 129 6.46 -20.69 6.99
CA LYS A 129 6.46 -22.04 6.38
C LYS A 129 7.63 -22.32 5.44
N LYS A 130 8.59 -21.38 5.30
CA LYS A 130 9.76 -21.49 4.41
C LYS A 130 9.38 -21.81 2.95
N ARG A 131 8.31 -21.15 2.43
CA ARG A 131 7.86 -21.25 1.03
C ARG A 131 8.25 -20.00 0.22
N PRO A 132 9.56 -19.76 -0.03
CA PRO A 132 10.02 -18.53 -0.67
C PRO A 132 9.56 -18.39 -2.12
N ILE A 133 9.45 -19.52 -2.84
CA ILE A 133 9.04 -19.53 -4.25
C ILE A 133 7.61 -19.00 -4.41
N LYS A 134 6.66 -19.52 -3.58
CA LYS A 134 5.27 -19.05 -3.64
C LYS A 134 5.16 -17.56 -3.25
N PHE A 135 5.88 -17.16 -2.20
CA PHE A 135 5.98 -15.75 -1.80
C PHE A 135 6.49 -14.86 -2.94
N ALA A 136 7.61 -15.25 -3.58
CA ALA A 136 8.19 -14.50 -4.68
C ALA A 136 7.27 -14.48 -5.91
N ALA A 137 6.63 -15.60 -6.25
CA ALA A 137 5.72 -15.69 -7.38
C ALA A 137 4.51 -14.74 -7.23
N ILE A 138 3.86 -14.73 -6.04
CA ILE A 138 2.73 -13.83 -5.77
C ILE A 138 3.18 -12.35 -5.85
N LYS A 139 4.36 -12.01 -5.28
CA LYS A 139 4.90 -10.65 -5.36
C LYS A 139 5.24 -10.23 -6.78
N LEU A 140 5.91 -11.09 -7.56
CA LEU A 140 6.23 -10.81 -8.96
C LEU A 140 4.98 -10.64 -9.80
N LEU A 141 3.97 -11.49 -9.61
CA LEU A 141 2.70 -11.38 -10.30
C LEU A 141 2.00 -10.05 -9.99
N SER A 142 2.01 -9.62 -8.71
CA SER A 142 1.48 -8.30 -8.32
C SER A 142 2.23 -7.15 -8.99
N ILE A 143 3.56 -7.21 -9.04
CA ILE A 143 4.39 -6.18 -9.66
C ILE A 143 4.13 -6.11 -11.16
N ILE A 144 4.21 -7.25 -11.86
CA ILE A 144 4.00 -7.33 -13.30
C ILE A 144 2.55 -6.95 -13.66
N GLY A 145 1.58 -7.46 -12.90
CA GLY A 145 0.16 -7.13 -13.09
C GLY A 145 -0.13 -5.65 -12.84
N GLY A 146 0.46 -5.07 -11.79
CA GLY A 146 0.31 -3.64 -11.49
C GLY A 146 0.91 -2.76 -12.57
N ILE A 147 2.12 -3.07 -13.06
CA ILE A 147 2.73 -2.35 -14.18
C ILE A 147 1.89 -2.55 -15.45
N GLY A 148 1.45 -3.77 -15.75
CA GLY A 148 0.64 -4.09 -16.91
C GLY A 148 -0.70 -3.33 -16.92
N LEU A 149 -1.42 -3.29 -15.80
CA LEU A 149 -2.67 -2.52 -15.67
C LEU A 149 -2.43 -1.01 -15.83
N ASN A 150 -1.38 -0.47 -15.24
CA ASN A 150 -1.05 0.93 -15.42
C ASN A 150 -0.69 1.26 -16.87
N LEU A 151 0.09 0.42 -17.56
CA LEU A 151 0.37 0.59 -19.00
C LEU A 151 -0.91 0.49 -19.83
N PHE A 152 -1.80 -0.45 -19.48
CA PHE A 152 -3.09 -0.60 -20.16
C PHE A 152 -3.93 0.67 -20.04
N PHE A 153 -4.18 1.16 -18.84
CA PHE A 153 -5.05 2.32 -18.63
C PHE A 153 -4.41 3.65 -19.05
N LEU A 154 -3.11 3.82 -18.84
CA LEU A 154 -2.43 5.11 -19.07
C LEU A 154 -1.84 5.27 -20.47
N LEU A 155 -1.54 4.18 -21.18
CA LEU A 155 -0.98 4.24 -22.55
C LEU A 155 -1.89 3.60 -23.59
N LEU A 156 -2.38 2.37 -23.34
CA LEU A 156 -3.14 1.64 -24.33
C LEU A 156 -4.55 2.21 -24.51
N CYS A 157 -5.26 2.53 -23.42
CA CYS A 157 -6.61 3.09 -23.50
C CYS A 157 -6.66 4.46 -24.19
N PRO A 158 -5.77 5.44 -23.89
CA PRO A 158 -5.70 6.70 -24.64
C PRO A 158 -5.44 6.48 -26.14
N TRP A 159 -4.49 5.61 -26.46
CA TRP A 159 -4.18 5.28 -27.87
C TRP A 159 -5.39 4.65 -28.60
N LEU A 160 -6.08 3.71 -27.95
CA LEU A 160 -7.32 3.11 -28.47
C LEU A 160 -8.45 4.12 -28.61
N ASN A 161 -8.58 5.05 -27.66
CA ASN A 161 -9.62 6.09 -27.72
C ASN A 161 -9.46 7.03 -28.93
N VAL A 162 -8.21 7.27 -29.34
CA VAL A 162 -7.92 8.08 -30.56
C VAL A 162 -8.21 7.29 -31.84
N HIS A 163 -7.83 5.99 -31.90
CA HIS A 163 -7.92 5.19 -33.13
C HIS A 163 -9.23 4.40 -33.26
N PHE A 164 -9.83 3.96 -32.15
CA PHE A 164 -11.02 3.14 -32.08
C PHE A 164 -11.96 3.59 -30.97
N PRO A 165 -12.55 4.80 -31.05
CA PRO A 165 -13.34 5.37 -29.93
C PRO A 165 -14.53 4.50 -29.55
N ALA A 166 -15.16 3.82 -30.51
CA ALA A 166 -16.33 2.97 -30.25
C ALA A 166 -16.07 1.77 -29.32
N THR A 167 -14.81 1.35 -29.17
CA THR A 167 -14.47 0.18 -28.34
C THR A 167 -14.19 0.55 -26.88
N VAL A 168 -13.80 1.79 -26.60
CA VAL A 168 -13.24 2.20 -25.30
C VAL A 168 -14.08 3.27 -24.61
N SER A 169 -14.86 4.07 -25.36
CA SER A 169 -15.64 5.19 -24.84
C SER A 169 -16.69 4.84 -23.77
N TRP A 170 -17.08 3.56 -23.65
CA TRP A 170 -18.06 3.13 -22.65
C TRP A 170 -17.47 2.97 -21.24
N PHE A 171 -16.14 2.83 -21.08
CA PHE A 171 -15.48 2.64 -19.77
C PHE A 171 -14.28 3.56 -19.55
N TYR A 172 -13.81 4.28 -20.57
CA TYR A 172 -12.62 5.12 -20.47
C TYR A 172 -12.97 6.59 -20.61
N ASP A 173 -12.63 7.37 -19.59
CA ASP A 173 -12.73 8.83 -19.54
C ASP A 173 -11.32 9.44 -19.54
N PRO A 174 -10.96 10.27 -20.54
CA PRO A 174 -9.65 10.90 -20.61
C PRO A 174 -9.32 11.84 -19.43
N ASP A 175 -10.33 12.39 -18.77
CA ASP A 175 -10.16 13.31 -17.65
C ASP A 175 -9.93 12.57 -16.31
N TYR A 176 -10.22 11.26 -16.26
CA TYR A 176 -10.13 10.45 -15.05
C TYR A 176 -8.78 9.71 -14.89
N LEU A 177 -7.68 10.24 -15.46
CA LEU A 177 -6.37 9.56 -15.50
C LEU A 177 -5.85 9.12 -14.12
N VAL A 178 -5.98 9.98 -13.10
CA VAL A 178 -5.54 9.67 -11.72
C VAL A 178 -6.35 8.54 -11.11
N GLY A 179 -7.66 8.49 -11.39
CA GLY A 179 -8.54 7.44 -10.90
C GLY A 179 -8.15 6.05 -11.41
N TYR A 180 -7.67 5.93 -12.66
CA TYR A 180 -7.22 4.65 -13.20
C TYR A 180 -6.00 4.08 -12.49
N ILE A 181 -5.15 4.94 -11.91
CA ILE A 181 -4.03 4.50 -11.07
C ILE A 181 -4.57 3.80 -9.81
N PHE A 182 -5.57 4.40 -9.17
CA PHE A 182 -6.19 3.82 -7.97
C PHE A 182 -6.99 2.55 -8.27
N ILE A 183 -7.72 2.52 -9.40
CA ILE A 183 -8.42 1.33 -9.90
C ILE A 183 -7.42 0.19 -10.15
N SER A 184 -6.29 0.46 -10.81
CA SER A 184 -5.25 -0.53 -11.06
C SER A 184 -4.71 -1.15 -9.76
N ASN A 185 -4.47 -0.32 -8.73
CA ASN A 185 -4.04 -0.81 -7.42
C ASN A 185 -5.12 -1.66 -6.75
N LEU A 186 -6.38 -1.24 -6.81
CA LEU A 186 -7.49 -1.99 -6.22
C LEU A 186 -7.64 -3.37 -6.88
N ILE A 187 -7.60 -3.42 -8.20
CA ILE A 187 -7.70 -4.67 -8.97
C ILE A 187 -6.56 -5.61 -8.57
N ILE A 188 -5.32 -5.10 -8.51
CA ILE A 188 -4.17 -5.96 -8.21
C ILE A 188 -4.18 -6.47 -6.77
N SER A 189 -4.56 -5.63 -5.79
CA SER A 189 -4.70 -6.05 -4.39
C SER A 189 -5.84 -7.07 -4.23
N ALA A 190 -6.95 -6.91 -4.96
CA ALA A 190 -8.03 -7.89 -4.98
C ALA A 190 -7.61 -9.21 -5.63
N VAL A 191 -6.95 -9.18 -6.79
CA VAL A 191 -6.42 -10.37 -7.47
C VAL A 191 -5.42 -11.10 -6.58
N GLN A 192 -4.53 -10.37 -5.91
CA GLN A 192 -3.56 -10.94 -4.98
C GLN A 192 -4.24 -11.70 -3.82
N MET A 193 -5.39 -11.21 -3.35
CA MET A 193 -6.18 -11.88 -2.31
C MET A 193 -6.63 -13.28 -2.72
N PHE A 194 -7.00 -13.51 -4.00
CA PHE A 194 -7.39 -14.82 -4.48
C PHE A 194 -6.28 -15.87 -4.36
N PHE A 195 -5.02 -15.46 -4.50
CA PHE A 195 -3.89 -16.39 -4.35
C PHE A 195 -3.65 -16.84 -2.91
N PHE A 196 -4.23 -16.14 -1.92
CA PHE A 196 -4.16 -16.51 -0.51
C PHE A 196 -5.32 -17.40 -0.04
N ILE A 197 -6.33 -17.67 -0.88
CA ILE A 197 -7.46 -18.54 -0.50
C ILE A 197 -7.00 -19.90 0.07
N PRO A 198 -5.95 -20.57 -0.48
CA PRO A 198 -5.47 -21.84 0.10
C PRO A 198 -4.90 -21.66 1.52
N GLU A 199 -4.26 -20.51 1.81
CA GLU A 199 -3.69 -20.20 3.12
C GLU A 199 -4.76 -19.74 4.14
N LEU A 200 -5.95 -19.42 3.68
CA LEU A 200 -7.10 -19.07 4.52
C LEU A 200 -7.98 -20.28 4.87
N ARG A 201 -7.75 -21.42 4.22
CA ARG A 201 -8.53 -22.65 4.48
C ARG A 201 -7.82 -23.58 5.46
N GLY A 202 -8.60 -24.36 6.21
CA GLY A 202 -8.08 -25.44 7.07
C GLY A 202 -7.68 -25.02 8.47
N PHE A 203 -8.11 -23.84 8.95
CA PHE A 203 -7.85 -23.36 10.31
C PHE A 203 -9.13 -23.29 11.15
N ALA A 204 -8.99 -23.57 12.43
CA ALA A 204 -10.02 -23.24 13.41
C ALA A 204 -9.92 -21.74 13.74
N TYR A 205 -10.79 -20.93 13.18
CA TYR A 205 -10.87 -19.50 13.47
C TYR A 205 -11.49 -19.24 14.86
N LYS A 206 -10.71 -19.54 15.91
CA LYS A 206 -11.09 -19.26 17.29
C LYS A 206 -10.18 -18.17 17.84
N LEU A 207 -10.79 -17.06 18.28
CA LEU A 207 -10.06 -15.97 18.89
C LEU A 207 -9.71 -16.35 20.35
N ASP A 208 -8.42 -16.46 20.64
CA ASP A 208 -7.90 -16.57 22.00
C ASP A 208 -7.55 -15.16 22.52
N LYS A 209 -8.44 -14.62 23.37
CA LYS A 209 -8.29 -13.27 23.92
C LYS A 209 -7.03 -13.10 24.77
N ALA A 210 -6.59 -14.15 25.48
CA ALA A 210 -5.40 -14.09 26.33
C ALA A 210 -4.13 -14.03 25.47
N LEU A 211 -4.06 -14.85 24.43
CA LEU A 211 -2.97 -14.81 23.46
C LEU A 211 -2.96 -13.48 22.70
N LEU A 212 -4.12 -13.02 22.21
CA LEU A 212 -4.24 -11.75 21.49
C LEU A 212 -3.76 -10.58 22.35
N LYS A 213 -4.15 -10.49 23.62
CA LYS A 213 -3.70 -9.43 24.52
C LYS A 213 -2.16 -9.39 24.62
N ARG A 214 -1.52 -10.55 24.79
CA ARG A 214 -0.05 -10.65 24.85
C ARG A 214 0.61 -10.20 23.53
N MET A 215 0.03 -10.58 22.39
CA MET A 215 0.51 -10.19 21.06
C MET A 215 0.38 -8.67 20.87
N VAL A 216 -0.76 -8.08 21.18
CA VAL A 216 -1.02 -6.64 21.05
C VAL A 216 -0.08 -5.82 21.95
N VAL A 217 0.10 -6.22 23.21
CA VAL A 217 1.04 -5.54 24.13
C VAL A 217 2.47 -5.55 23.59
N TYR A 218 2.88 -6.66 22.98
CA TYR A 218 4.20 -6.75 22.33
C TYR A 218 4.29 -5.92 21.05
N SER A 219 3.23 -5.91 20.25
CA SER A 219 3.20 -5.21 18.96
C SER A 219 3.11 -3.69 19.10
N PHE A 220 2.61 -3.19 20.23
CA PHE A 220 2.43 -1.75 20.45
C PHE A 220 3.73 -0.92 20.35
N PRO A 221 4.86 -1.29 20.99
CA PRO A 221 6.13 -0.60 20.79
C PRO A 221 6.61 -0.67 19.33
N VAL A 222 6.36 -1.81 18.65
CA VAL A 222 6.73 -2.00 17.23
C VAL A 222 5.91 -1.07 16.33
N LEU A 223 4.62 -0.87 16.65
CA LEU A 223 3.78 0.11 15.98
C LEU A 223 4.35 1.53 16.11
N ILE A 224 4.74 1.96 17.31
CA ILE A 224 5.31 3.30 17.53
C ILE A 224 6.58 3.50 16.67
N LEU A 225 7.47 2.51 16.66
CA LEU A 225 8.67 2.55 15.81
C LEU A 225 8.33 2.60 14.32
N GLY A 226 7.32 1.85 13.89
CA GLY A 226 6.81 1.87 12.53
C GLY A 226 6.24 3.23 12.15
N LEU A 227 5.43 3.84 13.04
CA LEU A 227 4.84 5.17 12.85
C LEU A 227 5.92 6.25 12.73
N VAL A 228 6.87 6.30 13.63
CA VAL A 228 7.99 7.26 13.54
C VAL A 228 8.75 7.07 12.24
N GLY A 229 9.00 5.82 11.82
CA GLY A 229 9.69 5.51 10.57
C GLY A 229 8.94 5.97 9.34
N ILE A 230 7.61 5.76 9.27
CA ILE A 230 6.82 6.16 8.09
C ILE A 230 6.58 7.67 8.08
N LEU A 231 6.31 8.29 9.22
CA LEU A 231 6.17 9.75 9.32
C LEU A 231 7.42 10.47 8.83
N ASN A 232 8.60 10.00 9.22
CA ASN A 232 9.87 10.57 8.74
C ASN A 232 10.04 10.49 7.21
N GLN A 233 9.32 9.61 6.52
CA GLN A 233 9.39 9.43 5.06
C GLN A 233 8.26 10.09 4.28
N THR A 234 7.15 10.40 4.94
CA THR A 234 5.91 10.79 4.23
C THR A 234 5.24 12.04 4.75
N VAL A 235 5.61 12.53 5.95
CA VAL A 235 4.97 13.70 6.57
C VAL A 235 5.10 14.95 5.70
N ASP A 236 6.23 15.11 5.04
CA ASP A 236 6.47 16.18 4.07
C ASP A 236 5.40 16.19 2.96
N LYS A 237 5.15 15.02 2.35
CA LYS A 237 4.17 14.87 1.26
C LYS A 237 2.72 14.99 1.73
N MET A 238 2.46 14.70 3.00
CA MET A 238 1.12 14.85 3.59
C MET A 238 0.78 16.33 3.84
N ILE A 239 1.76 17.09 4.38
CA ILE A 239 1.54 18.47 4.83
C ILE A 239 1.74 19.48 3.69
N TYR A 240 2.63 19.18 2.74
CA TYR A 240 3.07 20.12 1.71
C TYR A 240 1.93 20.86 0.97
N PRO A 241 0.84 20.19 0.50
CA PRO A 241 -0.23 20.88 -0.19
C PRO A 241 -1.02 21.86 0.68
N PHE A 242 -1.00 21.67 2.01
CA PHE A 242 -1.72 22.53 2.96
C PHE A 242 -0.95 23.82 3.33
N LEU A 243 0.31 23.94 2.87
CA LEU A 243 1.14 25.13 3.10
C LEU A 243 0.92 26.23 2.07
N PHE A 244 0.17 25.95 1.00
CA PHE A 244 -0.15 26.89 -0.07
C PHE A 244 -1.56 27.45 0.13
N GLU A 245 -1.77 28.73 -0.24
CA GLU A 245 -3.11 29.34 -0.24
C GLU A 245 -4.00 28.67 -1.29
N ASP A 246 -3.45 28.40 -2.49
CA ASP A 246 -4.10 27.58 -3.51
C ASP A 246 -3.60 26.14 -3.44
N ARG A 247 -4.51 25.24 -3.10
CA ARG A 247 -4.19 23.82 -3.00
C ARG A 247 -3.81 23.18 -4.33
N GLN A 248 -4.39 23.65 -5.43
CA GLN A 248 -4.04 23.13 -6.75
C GLN A 248 -2.58 23.45 -7.07
N GLU A 249 -2.12 24.65 -6.77
CA GLU A 249 -0.71 25.00 -6.87
C GLU A 249 0.15 24.14 -5.94
N GLY A 250 -0.29 23.93 -4.70
CA GLY A 250 0.37 23.06 -3.74
C GLY A 250 0.53 21.62 -4.25
N LEU A 251 -0.48 21.06 -4.93
CA LEU A 251 -0.40 19.74 -5.53
C LEU A 251 0.55 19.69 -6.74
N VAL A 252 0.57 20.73 -7.57
CA VAL A 252 1.55 20.85 -8.68
C VAL A 252 2.97 20.87 -8.13
N GLN A 253 3.23 21.71 -7.13
CA GLN A 253 4.55 21.82 -6.50
C GLN A 253 4.94 20.53 -5.76
N LEU A 254 3.99 19.86 -5.10
CA LEU A 254 4.21 18.54 -4.52
C LEU A 254 4.60 17.51 -5.58
N GLY A 255 3.98 17.55 -6.75
CA GLY A 255 4.34 16.66 -7.87
C GLY A 255 5.80 16.82 -8.28
N ILE A 256 6.27 18.07 -8.42
CA ILE A 256 7.67 18.39 -8.75
C ILE A 256 8.60 17.91 -7.62
N TYR A 257 8.26 18.22 -6.36
CA TYR A 257 9.02 17.81 -5.19
C TYR A 257 9.11 16.28 -5.09
N ALA A 258 7.99 15.58 -5.27
CA ALA A 258 7.96 14.12 -5.20
C ALA A 258 8.79 13.49 -6.34
N ALA A 259 8.77 14.04 -7.55
CA ALA A 259 9.59 13.56 -8.65
C ALA A 259 11.09 13.75 -8.37
N THR A 260 11.50 14.91 -7.88
CA THR A 260 12.92 15.19 -7.57
C THR A 260 13.43 14.42 -6.35
N SER A 261 12.59 14.17 -5.34
CA SER A 261 12.93 13.36 -4.16
C SER A 261 13.28 11.91 -4.50
N LYS A 262 12.87 11.40 -5.67
CA LYS A 262 13.25 10.05 -6.15
C LYS A 262 14.76 9.93 -6.43
N ILE A 263 15.42 11.01 -6.82
CA ILE A 263 16.88 11.02 -6.99
C ILE A 263 17.57 10.77 -5.65
N ALA A 264 17.08 11.40 -4.58
CA ALA A 264 17.59 11.18 -3.22
C ALA A 264 17.32 9.75 -2.72
N MET A 265 16.26 9.09 -3.19
CA MET A 265 15.95 7.71 -2.82
C MET A 265 17.01 6.72 -3.30
N VAL A 266 17.70 6.97 -4.42
CA VAL A 266 18.83 6.16 -4.91
C VAL A 266 19.95 6.16 -3.86
N MET A 267 20.29 7.32 -3.28
CA MET A 267 21.28 7.42 -2.20
C MET A 267 20.85 6.66 -0.94
N ALA A 268 19.56 6.69 -0.62
CA ALA A 268 19.04 5.90 0.49
C ALA A 268 19.20 4.39 0.27
N MET A 269 19.01 3.90 -0.97
CA MET A 269 19.26 2.49 -1.33
C MET A 269 20.72 2.11 -1.14
N PHE A 270 21.69 2.95 -1.57
CA PHE A 270 23.10 2.73 -1.31
C PHE A 270 23.41 2.66 0.18
N THR A 271 22.91 3.61 0.96
CA THR A 271 23.09 3.63 2.41
C THR A 271 22.54 2.37 3.08
N GLN A 272 21.37 1.88 2.63
CA GLN A 272 20.79 0.64 3.14
C GLN A 272 21.61 -0.60 2.77
N ALA A 273 22.17 -0.65 1.55
CA ALA A 273 23.05 -1.74 1.13
C ALA A 273 24.32 -1.77 1.97
N PHE A 274 24.94 -0.62 2.23
CA PHE A 274 26.11 -0.50 3.13
C PHE A 274 25.78 -0.94 4.56
N ARG A 275 24.66 -0.50 5.12
CA ARG A 275 24.22 -0.95 6.45
C ARG A 275 24.03 -2.46 6.50
N CYS A 276 23.42 -3.05 5.48
CA CYS A 276 23.24 -4.50 5.42
C CYS A 276 24.58 -5.24 5.41
N LEU A 277 25.57 -4.77 4.68
CA LEU A 277 26.93 -5.33 4.64
C LEU A 277 27.64 -5.20 5.98
N LEU A 278 27.58 -4.05 6.64
CA LEU A 278 28.20 -3.80 7.93
C LEU A 278 27.62 -4.64 9.06
N TYR A 279 26.29 -4.87 9.06
CA TYR A 279 25.62 -5.67 10.09
C TYR A 279 25.68 -7.19 9.83
N THR A 280 26.05 -7.62 8.61
CA THR A 280 26.22 -9.05 8.26
C THR A 280 27.68 -9.48 8.26
N SER A 281 28.62 -8.57 8.42
CA SER A 281 30.03 -8.89 8.64
C SER A 281 30.20 -9.39 10.08
N PRO A 282 30.79 -10.60 10.28
CA PRO A 282 31.02 -11.16 11.61
C PRO A 282 32.04 -10.33 12.42
#